data_85c64d1dd302e089997206baf88fee45
#
_entry.id   85c64d1dd302e089997206baf88fee45
#
_cell.length_a   1.000
_cell.length_b   1.000
_cell.length_c   1.000
_cell.angle_alpha   90.00
_cell.angle_beta   90.00
_cell.angle_gamma   90.00
#
_symmetry.space_group_name_H-M   'P 1'
#
loop_
_entity.id
_entity.type
_entity.pdbx_description
1 polymer ?
#
loop_
_entity_poly.entity_id
_entity_poly.type
_entity_poly.pdbx_seq_one_letter_code
_entity_poly.pdbx_strand_id
1 'polypeptide(L)'
;DVERSRGLGDVYKRQILNIGTLIVLMQAGGWLAGESTVHKRGEFYFLTLTTLLGMYFMISAGNFLFFFIGLETASIPMATLVAFDKYRHKSAEAGAKYILNAVFASGLSLYGMSLLYGTTGTLYFDDIPATVTGSPLQIMAFVFFAVGLFFKISLVPFHQWTPDVYEGAPTPVTSYLSVISKGSAVFVLMTILIKVFAPIAAQWQGILYGVIVVTITLANLFAIRQKNLKRFLAYSSISQAGYIMLGVIGGTALGMTSLVYYVLVYMVSNLAAFGVIGVIENRTGKLTIADYNGLYATHPKLSLVMTLAMFSLAGIPPFAGFFSKFFIFAAAAQQGYYILVLIALLNTIISLYYYPVSYTHLRAHETSL
;
A
#
# COMPACT_ATOMS: atom_id res chain seq x y z
N ASP A 1 -25.83 -19.81 -2.54
CA ASP A 1 -25.13 -19.28 -1.35
C ASP A 1 -23.69 -18.83 -1.62
N VAL A 2 -22.96 -19.47 -2.57
CA VAL A 2 -21.59 -19.08 -2.94
C VAL A 2 -21.56 -17.72 -3.66
N GLU A 3 -22.53 -17.41 -4.51
CA GLU A 3 -22.62 -16.10 -5.18
C GLU A 3 -22.97 -14.96 -4.20
N ARG A 4 -23.80 -15.23 -3.19
CA ARG A 4 -24.12 -14.25 -2.13
C ARG A 4 -22.92 -13.94 -1.24
N SER A 5 -22.09 -14.94 -0.93
CA SER A 5 -20.87 -14.74 -0.14
C SER A 5 -19.77 -13.99 -0.93
N ARG A 6 -19.69 -14.20 -2.27
CA ARG A 6 -18.79 -13.45 -3.16
C ARG A 6 -19.13 -11.96 -3.20
N GLY A 7 -20.41 -11.61 -3.35
CA GLY A 7 -20.86 -10.21 -3.38
C GLY A 7 -20.64 -9.47 -2.07
N LEU A 8 -20.85 -10.11 -0.92
CA LEU A 8 -20.64 -9.51 0.40
C LEU A 8 -19.15 -9.20 0.66
N GLY A 9 -18.23 -10.12 0.34
CA GLY A 9 -16.79 -9.88 0.51
C GLY A 9 -16.28 -8.67 -0.30
N ASP A 10 -16.77 -8.48 -1.51
CA ASP A 10 -16.41 -7.33 -2.34
C ASP A 10 -17.04 -6.03 -1.84
N VAL A 11 -18.23 -6.08 -1.24
CA VAL A 11 -18.88 -4.93 -0.60
C VAL A 11 -18.01 -4.41 0.55
N TYR A 12 -17.55 -5.27 1.47
CA TYR A 12 -16.70 -4.85 2.59
C TYR A 12 -15.38 -4.25 2.13
N LYS A 13 -14.73 -4.84 1.14
CA LYS A 13 -13.48 -4.29 0.56
C LYS A 13 -13.71 -2.87 0.02
N ARG A 14 -14.79 -2.65 -0.73
CA ARG A 14 -15.16 -1.32 -1.26
C ARG A 14 -15.50 -0.34 -0.14
N GLN A 15 -16.20 -0.78 0.91
CA GLN A 15 -16.52 0.09 2.06
C GLN A 15 -15.26 0.60 2.76
N ILE A 16 -14.24 -0.26 2.96
CA ILE A 16 -12.95 0.16 3.52
C ILE A 16 -12.30 1.24 2.65
N LEU A 17 -12.28 1.04 1.32
CA LEU A 17 -11.72 2.03 0.39
C LEU A 17 -12.53 3.34 0.40
N ASN A 18 -13.85 3.27 0.50
CA ASN A 18 -14.72 4.45 0.57
C ASN A 18 -14.45 5.28 1.83
N ILE A 19 -14.41 4.63 2.99
CA ILE A 19 -14.14 5.31 4.26
C ILE A 19 -12.76 5.97 4.21
N GLY A 20 -11.74 5.25 3.75
CA GLY A 20 -10.41 5.81 3.60
C GLY A 20 -10.36 6.98 2.62
N THR A 21 -11.04 6.87 1.48
CA THR A 21 -11.13 7.97 0.49
C THR A 21 -11.83 9.18 1.08
N LEU A 22 -12.93 9.00 1.79
CA LEU A 22 -13.65 10.10 2.45
C LEU A 22 -12.74 10.83 3.45
N ILE A 23 -11.99 10.10 4.26
CA ILE A 23 -11.02 10.70 5.20
C ILE A 23 -9.97 11.51 4.45
N VAL A 24 -9.41 10.97 3.35
CA VAL A 24 -8.43 11.70 2.53
C VAL A 24 -9.02 12.97 1.93
N LEU A 25 -10.24 12.92 1.40
CA LEU A 25 -10.91 14.09 0.84
C LEU A 25 -11.16 15.16 1.90
N MET A 26 -11.52 14.78 3.12
CA MET A 26 -11.66 15.70 4.26
C MET A 26 -10.30 16.32 4.64
N GLN A 27 -9.24 15.54 4.70
CA GLN A 27 -7.89 16.02 5.00
C GLN A 27 -7.33 16.94 3.90
N ALA A 28 -7.71 16.71 2.64
CA ALA A 28 -7.30 17.53 1.51
C ALA A 28 -7.89 18.96 1.55
N GLY A 29 -8.98 19.19 2.28
CA GLY A 29 -9.71 20.45 2.28
C GLY A 29 -8.85 21.69 2.58
N GLY A 30 -7.95 21.57 3.56
CA GLY A 30 -7.03 22.66 3.91
C GLY A 30 -6.01 22.99 2.82
N TRP A 31 -5.45 21.97 2.18
CA TRP A 31 -4.52 22.12 1.06
C TRP A 31 -5.23 22.66 -0.19
N LEU A 32 -6.43 22.16 -0.49
CA LEU A 32 -7.24 22.63 -1.61
C LEU A 32 -7.76 24.05 -1.43
N ALA A 33 -7.73 24.63 -0.24
CA ALA A 33 -8.07 26.01 0.02
C ALA A 33 -6.94 26.98 -0.34
N GLY A 34 -5.72 26.47 -0.59
CA GLY A 34 -4.57 27.28 -0.97
C GLY A 34 -4.71 27.95 -2.33
N GLU A 35 -4.07 29.11 -2.52
CA GLU A 35 -4.16 29.91 -3.76
C GLU A 35 -3.78 29.12 -5.03
N SER A 36 -2.79 28.24 -4.94
CA SER A 36 -2.32 27.41 -6.07
C SER A 36 -3.27 26.28 -6.47
N THR A 37 -4.19 25.87 -5.59
CA THR A 37 -5.04 24.70 -5.77
C THR A 37 -6.52 24.98 -5.79
N VAL A 38 -6.95 26.17 -5.31
CA VAL A 38 -8.37 26.54 -5.19
C VAL A 38 -9.12 26.43 -6.51
N HIS A 39 -8.50 26.80 -7.62
CA HIS A 39 -9.11 26.75 -8.95
C HIS A 39 -9.17 25.33 -9.55
N LYS A 40 -8.49 24.36 -8.96
CA LYS A 40 -8.37 22.97 -9.44
C LYS A 40 -9.09 21.97 -8.55
N ARG A 41 -9.91 22.41 -7.61
CA ARG A 41 -10.64 21.53 -6.68
C ARG A 41 -11.46 20.48 -7.39
N GLY A 42 -12.23 20.90 -8.42
CA GLY A 42 -13.05 19.99 -9.21
C GLY A 42 -12.23 18.89 -9.90
N GLU A 43 -11.07 19.26 -10.47
CA GLU A 43 -10.15 18.31 -11.10
C GLU A 43 -9.61 17.29 -10.09
N PHE A 44 -9.25 17.74 -8.89
CA PHE A 44 -8.76 16.85 -7.84
C PHE A 44 -9.82 15.81 -7.44
N TYR A 45 -11.05 16.24 -7.18
CA TYR A 45 -12.14 15.33 -6.85
C TYR A 45 -12.45 14.37 -7.99
N PHE A 46 -12.56 14.89 -9.22
CA PHE A 46 -12.82 14.08 -10.40
C PHE A 46 -11.74 12.98 -10.59
N LEU A 47 -10.47 13.35 -10.56
CA LEU A 47 -9.37 12.41 -10.71
C LEU A 47 -9.35 11.38 -9.58
N THR A 48 -9.57 11.81 -8.34
CA THR A 48 -9.60 10.87 -7.17
C THR A 48 -10.74 9.86 -7.31
N LEU A 49 -11.94 10.31 -7.67
CA LEU A 49 -13.09 9.42 -7.88
C LEU A 49 -12.91 8.50 -9.08
N THR A 50 -12.25 8.97 -10.14
CA THR A 50 -11.91 8.13 -11.30
C THR A 50 -10.94 7.02 -10.92
N THR A 51 -9.91 7.31 -10.10
CA THR A 51 -9.01 6.26 -9.59
C THR A 51 -9.74 5.26 -8.69
N LEU A 52 -10.65 5.72 -7.85
CA LEU A 52 -11.48 4.87 -7.00
C LEU A 52 -12.38 3.95 -7.83
N LEU A 53 -12.98 4.46 -8.91
CA LEU A 53 -13.75 3.67 -9.86
C LEU A 53 -12.89 2.56 -10.50
N GLY A 54 -11.66 2.88 -10.91
CA GLY A 54 -10.70 1.89 -11.41
C GLY A 54 -10.41 0.78 -10.40
N MET A 55 -10.26 1.13 -9.12
CA MET A 55 -10.07 0.15 -8.05
C MET A 55 -11.29 -0.74 -7.86
N TYR A 56 -12.50 -0.21 -8.04
CA TYR A 56 -13.72 -1.02 -8.02
C TYR A 56 -13.78 -2.00 -9.19
N PHE A 57 -13.37 -1.56 -10.38
CA PHE A 57 -13.29 -2.46 -11.53
C PHE A 57 -12.32 -3.60 -11.28
N MET A 58 -11.15 -3.32 -10.71
CA MET A 58 -10.20 -4.38 -10.34
C MET A 58 -10.78 -5.37 -9.32
N ILE A 59 -11.43 -4.89 -8.26
CA ILE A 59 -12.00 -5.74 -7.20
C ILE A 59 -13.15 -6.59 -7.75
N SER A 60 -13.94 -6.06 -8.67
CA SER A 60 -15.11 -6.72 -9.26
C SER A 60 -14.79 -7.55 -10.49
N ALA A 61 -13.53 -7.57 -10.93
CA ALA A 61 -13.15 -8.23 -12.15
C ALA A 61 -13.42 -9.74 -12.08
N GLY A 62 -14.11 -10.27 -13.08
CA GLY A 62 -14.29 -11.68 -13.33
C GLY A 62 -13.40 -12.20 -14.47
N ASN A 63 -12.65 -11.32 -15.13
CA ASN A 63 -11.72 -11.65 -16.19
C ASN A 63 -10.53 -10.67 -16.22
N PHE A 64 -9.45 -11.08 -16.88
CA PHE A 64 -8.23 -10.28 -16.95
C PHE A 64 -8.36 -9.00 -17.76
N LEU A 65 -9.23 -8.96 -18.77
CA LEU A 65 -9.43 -7.74 -19.56
C LEU A 65 -10.07 -6.64 -18.70
N PHE A 66 -11.13 -6.98 -17.97
CA PHE A 66 -11.79 -6.01 -17.08
C PHE A 66 -10.90 -5.60 -15.92
N PHE A 67 -10.10 -6.53 -15.40
CA PHE A 67 -9.05 -6.21 -14.43
C PHE A 67 -8.06 -5.19 -14.98
N PHE A 68 -7.57 -5.38 -16.21
CA PHE A 68 -6.60 -4.47 -16.83
C PHE A 68 -7.18 -3.07 -17.06
N ILE A 69 -8.42 -2.98 -17.53
CA ILE A 69 -9.14 -1.69 -17.65
C ILE A 69 -9.19 -0.99 -16.29
N GLY A 70 -9.51 -1.72 -15.22
CA GLY A 70 -9.53 -1.18 -13.86
C GLY A 70 -8.12 -0.72 -13.40
N LEU A 71 -7.08 -1.50 -13.71
CA LEU A 71 -5.70 -1.18 -13.39
C LEU A 71 -5.25 0.15 -14.02
N GLU A 72 -5.53 0.35 -15.31
CA GLU A 72 -5.19 1.57 -16.02
C GLU A 72 -6.04 2.76 -15.59
N THR A 73 -7.34 2.56 -15.39
CA THR A 73 -8.25 3.60 -14.87
C THR A 73 -7.84 4.07 -13.46
N ALA A 74 -7.26 3.19 -12.65
CA ALA A 74 -6.71 3.55 -11.34
C ALA A 74 -5.30 4.16 -11.41
N SER A 75 -4.53 3.95 -12.49
CA SER A 75 -3.11 4.31 -12.56
C SER A 75 -2.87 5.63 -13.29
N ILE A 76 -3.52 5.84 -14.43
CA ILE A 76 -3.28 7.03 -15.28
C ILE A 76 -3.73 8.32 -14.56
N PRO A 77 -4.96 8.42 -14.01
CA PRO A 77 -5.35 9.61 -13.27
C PRO A 77 -4.52 9.80 -11.98
N MET A 78 -4.03 8.71 -11.38
CA MET A 78 -3.15 8.78 -10.22
C MET A 78 -1.83 9.48 -10.54
N ALA A 79 -1.25 9.26 -11.71
CA ALA A 79 -0.05 9.98 -12.14
C ALA A 79 -0.28 11.50 -12.20
N THR A 80 -1.45 11.91 -12.67
CA THR A 80 -1.86 13.32 -12.70
C THR A 80 -2.05 13.87 -11.29
N LEU A 81 -2.63 13.09 -10.37
CA LEU A 81 -2.73 13.47 -8.95
C LEU A 81 -1.36 13.63 -8.30
N VAL A 82 -0.41 12.75 -8.57
CA VAL A 82 0.98 12.84 -8.05
C VAL A 82 1.65 14.12 -8.54
N ALA A 83 1.45 14.48 -9.81
CA ALA A 83 1.98 15.72 -10.41
C ALA A 83 1.05 16.93 -10.25
N PHE A 84 0.06 16.89 -9.37
CA PHE A 84 -1.02 17.89 -9.30
C PHE A 84 -0.48 19.30 -9.06
N ASP A 85 0.55 19.45 -8.25
CA ASP A 85 1.26 20.71 -8.05
C ASP A 85 2.43 20.81 -9.04
N LYS A 86 2.10 20.88 -10.31
CA LYS A 86 3.06 20.80 -11.43
C LYS A 86 4.15 21.89 -11.44
N TYR A 87 3.93 22.99 -10.75
CA TYR A 87 4.92 24.07 -10.62
C TYR A 87 5.99 23.77 -9.57
N ARG A 88 5.74 22.82 -8.66
CA ARG A 88 6.76 22.32 -7.75
C ARG A 88 7.56 21.23 -8.46
N HIS A 89 8.85 21.49 -8.68
CA HIS A 89 9.74 20.54 -9.40
C HIS A 89 9.66 19.11 -8.85
N LYS A 90 9.64 18.96 -7.51
CA LYS A 90 9.51 17.64 -6.87
C LYS A 90 8.19 16.92 -7.22
N SER A 91 7.09 17.63 -7.35
CA SER A 91 5.80 17.02 -7.70
C SER A 91 5.77 16.59 -9.17
N ALA A 92 6.31 17.41 -10.07
CA ALA A 92 6.44 17.07 -11.48
C ALA A 92 7.36 15.86 -11.70
N GLU A 93 8.51 15.82 -11.01
CA GLU A 93 9.46 14.68 -11.03
C GLU A 93 8.79 13.41 -10.49
N ALA A 94 8.07 13.50 -9.36
CA ALA A 94 7.36 12.39 -8.78
C ALA A 94 6.30 11.81 -9.74
N GLY A 95 5.54 12.68 -10.42
CA GLY A 95 4.58 12.26 -11.44
C GLY A 95 5.22 11.55 -12.62
N ALA A 96 6.32 12.09 -13.14
CA ALA A 96 7.08 11.45 -14.22
C ALA A 96 7.61 10.07 -13.81
N LYS A 97 8.22 9.95 -12.61
CA LYS A 97 8.69 8.67 -12.07
C LYS A 97 7.54 7.68 -11.88
N TYR A 98 6.41 8.14 -11.37
CA TYR A 98 5.25 7.27 -11.17
C TYR A 98 4.73 6.72 -12.49
N ILE A 99 4.44 7.59 -13.48
CA ILE A 99 3.83 7.15 -14.75
C ILE A 99 4.75 6.22 -15.54
N LEU A 100 6.04 6.52 -15.61
CA LEU A 100 7.01 5.68 -16.35
C LEU A 100 7.08 4.27 -15.72
N ASN A 101 7.18 4.17 -14.39
CA ASN A 101 7.19 2.88 -13.71
C ASN A 101 5.85 2.16 -13.81
N ALA A 102 4.73 2.90 -13.74
CA ALA A 102 3.40 2.32 -13.86
C ALA A 102 3.16 1.71 -15.24
N VAL A 103 3.49 2.44 -16.31
CA VAL A 103 3.35 1.94 -17.70
C VAL A 103 4.25 0.75 -17.96
N PHE A 104 5.49 0.78 -17.46
CA PHE A 104 6.39 -0.37 -17.55
C PHE A 104 5.81 -1.60 -16.84
N ALA A 105 5.34 -1.43 -15.61
CA ALA A 105 4.78 -2.53 -14.82
C ALA A 105 3.48 -3.07 -15.43
N SER A 106 2.58 -2.20 -15.92
CA SER A 106 1.34 -2.62 -16.56
C SER A 106 1.57 -3.29 -17.92
N GLY A 107 2.58 -2.83 -18.68
CA GLY A 107 3.00 -3.48 -19.91
C GLY A 107 3.50 -4.91 -19.70
N LEU A 108 4.33 -5.14 -18.67
CA LEU A 108 4.76 -6.49 -18.28
C LEU A 108 3.57 -7.34 -17.81
N SER A 109 2.67 -6.75 -17.03
CA SER A 109 1.46 -7.45 -16.57
C SER A 109 0.57 -7.87 -17.73
N LEU A 110 0.37 -6.98 -18.72
CA LEU A 110 -0.38 -7.28 -19.94
C LEU A 110 0.28 -8.40 -20.75
N TYR A 111 1.61 -8.38 -20.87
CA TYR A 111 2.36 -9.45 -21.51
C TYR A 111 2.14 -10.79 -20.79
N GLY A 112 2.19 -10.81 -19.47
CA GLY A 112 1.88 -12.01 -18.67
C GLY A 112 0.45 -12.52 -18.91
N MET A 113 -0.54 -11.63 -18.98
CA MET A 113 -1.92 -11.99 -19.32
C MET A 113 -2.04 -12.57 -20.74
N SER A 114 -1.30 -12.01 -21.70
CA SER A 114 -1.25 -12.54 -23.08
C SER A 114 -0.67 -13.94 -23.14
N LEU A 115 0.43 -14.21 -22.42
CA LEU A 115 1.02 -15.54 -22.32
C LEU A 115 0.06 -16.53 -21.65
N LEU A 116 -0.64 -16.10 -20.61
CA LEU A 116 -1.64 -16.93 -19.93
C LEU A 116 -2.78 -17.28 -20.89
N TYR A 117 -3.32 -16.30 -21.62
CA TYR A 117 -4.34 -16.51 -22.64
C TYR A 117 -3.87 -17.48 -23.73
N GLY A 118 -2.64 -17.35 -24.20
CA GLY A 118 -2.05 -18.24 -25.19
C GLY A 118 -1.98 -19.72 -24.76
N THR A 119 -1.89 -19.97 -23.45
CA THR A 119 -1.82 -21.33 -22.89
C THR A 119 -3.15 -21.89 -22.40
N THR A 120 -4.09 -21.02 -22.04
CA THR A 120 -5.38 -21.42 -21.45
C THR A 120 -6.56 -21.26 -22.41
N GLY A 121 -6.43 -20.39 -23.41
CA GLY A 121 -7.52 -20.06 -24.36
C GLY A 121 -8.64 -19.21 -23.77
N THR A 122 -8.55 -18.80 -22.50
CA THR A 122 -9.57 -18.02 -21.81
C THR A 122 -8.96 -16.91 -20.96
N LEU A 123 -9.74 -15.83 -20.72
CA LEU A 123 -9.39 -14.75 -19.80
C LEU A 123 -10.26 -14.75 -18.53
N TYR A 124 -11.27 -15.62 -18.46
CA TYR A 124 -12.21 -15.68 -17.34
C TYR A 124 -11.61 -16.38 -16.14
N PHE A 125 -11.76 -15.78 -14.96
CA PHE A 125 -11.16 -16.25 -13.71
C PHE A 125 -11.70 -17.60 -13.27
N ASP A 126 -12.93 -17.92 -13.60
CA ASP A 126 -13.56 -19.19 -13.22
C ASP A 126 -13.13 -20.37 -14.13
N ASP A 127 -12.69 -20.08 -15.37
CA ASP A 127 -12.31 -21.11 -16.36
C ASP A 127 -10.81 -21.44 -16.28
N ILE A 128 -9.97 -20.47 -15.97
CA ILE A 128 -8.51 -20.62 -15.99
C ILE A 128 -8.00 -21.74 -15.08
N PRO A 129 -8.49 -21.92 -13.82
CA PRO A 129 -7.98 -22.97 -12.94
C PRO A 129 -8.06 -24.38 -13.51
N ALA A 130 -9.06 -24.65 -14.37
CA ALA A 130 -9.22 -25.95 -15.03
C ALA A 130 -8.14 -26.21 -16.11
N THR A 131 -7.48 -25.17 -16.60
CA THR A 131 -6.52 -25.23 -17.73
C THR A 131 -5.07 -24.98 -17.30
N VAL A 132 -4.85 -24.53 -16.06
CA VAL A 132 -3.51 -24.28 -15.52
C VAL A 132 -2.92 -25.60 -15.03
N THR A 133 -1.86 -26.03 -15.69
CA THR A 133 -1.12 -27.27 -15.40
C THR A 133 0.22 -27.05 -14.69
N GLY A 134 0.64 -25.78 -14.55
CA GLY A 134 1.94 -25.46 -13.97
C GLY A 134 3.10 -25.58 -14.95
N SER A 135 2.83 -25.51 -16.25
CA SER A 135 3.90 -25.47 -17.26
C SER A 135 4.84 -24.27 -17.06
N PRO A 136 6.12 -24.38 -17.47
CA PRO A 136 7.07 -23.27 -17.34
C PRO A 136 6.56 -21.96 -17.95
N LEU A 137 5.82 -22.02 -19.06
CA LEU A 137 5.26 -20.85 -19.72
C LEU A 137 4.13 -20.22 -18.87
N GLN A 138 3.31 -21.01 -18.19
CA GLN A 138 2.27 -20.51 -17.28
C GLN A 138 2.86 -19.90 -16.00
N ILE A 139 3.94 -20.48 -15.48
CA ILE A 139 4.67 -19.89 -14.35
C ILE A 139 5.28 -18.54 -14.76
N MET A 140 5.90 -18.48 -15.95
CA MET A 140 6.44 -17.24 -16.48
C MET A 140 5.31 -16.20 -16.71
N ALA A 141 4.16 -16.60 -17.22
CA ALA A 141 2.98 -15.76 -17.38
C ALA A 141 2.53 -15.17 -16.04
N PHE A 142 2.50 -15.98 -14.99
CA PHE A 142 2.19 -15.52 -13.63
C PHE A 142 3.21 -14.48 -13.13
N VAL A 143 4.51 -14.74 -13.30
CA VAL A 143 5.57 -13.82 -12.86
C VAL A 143 5.41 -12.46 -13.53
N PHE A 144 5.22 -12.42 -14.85
CA PHE A 144 5.01 -11.16 -15.58
C PHE A 144 3.70 -10.48 -15.17
N PHE A 145 2.62 -11.24 -15.02
CA PHE A 145 1.34 -10.70 -14.55
C PHE A 145 1.47 -10.03 -13.17
N ALA A 146 2.15 -10.69 -12.24
CA ALA A 146 2.28 -10.21 -10.87
C ALA A 146 3.01 -8.86 -10.75
N VAL A 147 3.85 -8.49 -11.74
CA VAL A 147 4.61 -7.23 -11.74
C VAL A 147 3.71 -6.01 -11.56
N GLY A 148 2.56 -5.95 -12.24
CA GLY A 148 1.63 -4.82 -12.14
C GLY A 148 1.06 -4.64 -10.73
N LEU A 149 0.71 -5.73 -10.05
CA LEU A 149 0.22 -5.69 -8.68
C LEU A 149 1.36 -5.47 -7.68
N PHE A 150 2.52 -6.07 -7.87
CA PHE A 150 3.70 -5.85 -7.02
C PHE A 150 4.16 -4.39 -7.08
N PHE A 151 4.11 -3.75 -8.24
CA PHE A 151 4.33 -2.32 -8.39
C PHE A 151 3.32 -1.52 -7.53
N LYS A 152 2.02 -1.77 -7.67
CA LYS A 152 1.00 -1.05 -6.90
C LYS A 152 1.10 -1.25 -5.40
N ILE A 153 1.47 -2.45 -4.96
CA ILE A 153 1.66 -2.79 -3.54
C ILE A 153 3.01 -2.27 -3.02
N SER A 154 3.94 -1.95 -3.91
CA SER A 154 5.32 -1.55 -3.60
C SER A 154 6.17 -2.69 -3.04
N LEU A 155 6.02 -3.90 -3.57
CA LEU A 155 6.86 -5.03 -3.21
C LEU A 155 8.20 -4.99 -3.96
N VAL A 156 9.28 -5.44 -3.32
CA VAL A 156 10.60 -5.55 -3.96
C VAL A 156 10.54 -6.60 -5.07
N PRO A 157 11.09 -6.32 -6.27
CA PRO A 157 11.96 -5.18 -6.65
C PRO A 157 11.20 -3.95 -7.17
N PHE A 158 9.88 -3.98 -7.28
CA PHE A 158 9.05 -2.93 -7.90
C PHE A 158 8.66 -1.80 -6.93
N HIS A 159 9.43 -1.58 -5.87
CA HIS A 159 9.18 -0.60 -4.81
C HIS A 159 9.87 0.75 -5.02
N GLN A 160 10.82 0.86 -5.96
CA GLN A 160 11.76 1.98 -6.08
C GLN A 160 11.09 3.33 -6.31
N TRP A 161 9.91 3.35 -6.91
CA TRP A 161 9.15 4.56 -7.15
C TRP A 161 8.58 5.17 -5.86
N THR A 162 8.29 4.35 -4.85
CA THR A 162 7.50 4.73 -3.68
C THR A 162 8.14 5.82 -2.83
N PRO A 163 9.43 5.77 -2.47
CA PRO A 163 10.04 6.83 -1.67
C PRO A 163 10.05 8.20 -2.36
N ASP A 164 10.37 8.23 -3.65
CA ASP A 164 10.46 9.47 -4.42
C ASP A 164 9.08 10.08 -4.67
N VAL A 165 8.10 9.23 -4.99
CA VAL A 165 6.72 9.67 -5.22
C VAL A 165 6.06 10.14 -3.92
N TYR A 166 6.26 9.45 -2.80
CA TYR A 166 5.69 9.88 -1.53
C TYR A 166 6.29 11.20 -1.05
N GLU A 167 7.59 11.42 -1.27
CA GLU A 167 8.23 12.69 -0.93
C GLU A 167 7.72 13.83 -1.82
N GLY A 168 7.60 13.62 -3.13
CA GLY A 168 7.30 14.67 -4.10
C GLY A 168 5.83 14.99 -4.28
N ALA A 169 4.93 14.02 -4.16
CA ALA A 169 3.49 14.23 -4.33
C ALA A 169 2.89 15.12 -3.22
N PRO A 170 1.78 15.81 -3.49
CA PRO A 170 1.01 16.48 -2.44
C PRO A 170 0.62 15.50 -1.33
N THR A 171 0.68 15.93 -0.06
CA THR A 171 0.44 15.02 1.08
C THR A 171 -0.89 14.29 1.05
N PRO A 172 -2.04 14.89 0.66
CA PRO A 172 -3.28 14.15 0.51
C PRO A 172 -3.21 13.04 -0.54
N VAL A 173 -2.48 13.27 -1.64
CA VAL A 173 -2.26 12.25 -2.69
C VAL A 173 -1.36 11.13 -2.18
N THR A 174 -0.31 11.45 -1.45
CA THR A 174 0.56 10.46 -0.80
C THR A 174 -0.24 9.60 0.17
N SER A 175 -1.08 10.21 0.98
CA SER A 175 -1.99 9.54 1.91
C SER A 175 -2.92 8.55 1.18
N TYR A 176 -3.52 8.99 0.09
CA TYR A 176 -4.39 8.16 -0.76
C TYR A 176 -3.65 6.98 -1.40
N LEU A 177 -2.47 7.22 -1.97
CA LEU A 177 -1.61 6.17 -2.55
C LEU A 177 -1.21 5.12 -1.54
N SER A 178 -0.83 5.56 -0.34
CA SER A 178 -0.22 4.70 0.68
C SER A 178 -1.19 3.65 1.23
N VAL A 179 -2.49 3.94 1.21
CA VAL A 179 -3.51 3.10 1.84
C VAL A 179 -4.54 2.60 0.84
N ILE A 180 -5.22 3.51 0.13
CA ILE A 180 -6.38 3.15 -0.68
C ILE A 180 -5.93 2.41 -1.93
N SER A 181 -4.99 2.96 -2.68
CA SER A 181 -4.44 2.32 -3.87
C SER A 181 -3.76 0.99 -3.54
N LYS A 182 -2.93 0.98 -2.49
CA LYS A 182 -2.23 -0.22 -2.04
C LYS A 182 -3.19 -1.29 -1.51
N GLY A 183 -4.15 -0.91 -0.67
CA GLY A 183 -5.15 -1.82 -0.11
C GLY A 183 -5.99 -2.49 -1.18
N SER A 184 -6.42 -1.75 -2.21
CA SER A 184 -7.15 -2.32 -3.35
C SER A 184 -6.32 -3.37 -4.08
N ALA A 185 -5.06 -3.08 -4.37
CA ALA A 185 -4.15 -4.01 -5.05
C ALA A 185 -3.90 -5.29 -4.24
N VAL A 186 -3.77 -5.17 -2.91
CA VAL A 186 -3.65 -6.31 -2.00
C VAL A 186 -4.88 -7.21 -2.05
N PHE A 187 -6.08 -6.63 -1.97
CA PHE A 187 -7.33 -7.40 -2.04
C PHE A 187 -7.49 -8.13 -3.38
N VAL A 188 -7.10 -7.48 -4.46
CA VAL A 188 -7.15 -8.07 -5.81
C VAL A 188 -6.13 -9.17 -5.96
N LEU A 189 -4.88 -8.95 -5.54
CA LEU A 189 -3.82 -9.97 -5.58
C LEU A 189 -4.24 -11.23 -4.83
N MET A 190 -4.72 -11.06 -3.59
CA MET A 190 -5.23 -12.17 -2.78
C MET A 190 -6.32 -12.95 -3.52
N THR A 191 -7.30 -12.25 -4.10
CA THR A 191 -8.42 -12.89 -4.81
C THR A 191 -7.93 -13.67 -6.04
N ILE A 192 -7.03 -13.09 -6.84
CA ILE A 192 -6.50 -13.72 -8.05
C ILE A 192 -5.62 -14.93 -7.71
N LEU A 193 -4.77 -14.84 -6.69
CA LEU A 193 -3.93 -15.98 -6.27
C LEU A 193 -4.76 -17.18 -5.84
N ILE A 194 -5.82 -16.96 -5.08
CA ILE A 194 -6.65 -18.01 -4.52
C ILE A 194 -7.63 -18.56 -5.56
N LYS A 195 -8.17 -17.72 -6.44
CA LYS A 195 -9.14 -18.17 -7.46
C LYS A 195 -8.47 -18.69 -8.72
N VAL A 196 -7.57 -17.92 -9.29
CA VAL A 196 -7.04 -18.14 -10.65
C VAL A 196 -5.79 -19.02 -10.61
N PHE A 197 -4.87 -18.73 -9.69
CA PHE A 197 -3.58 -19.40 -9.60
C PHE A 197 -3.51 -20.46 -8.48
N ALA A 198 -4.67 -20.91 -7.96
CA ALA A 198 -4.71 -22.02 -6.99
C ALA A 198 -3.95 -23.27 -7.45
N PRO A 199 -4.04 -23.72 -8.73
CA PRO A 199 -3.34 -24.91 -9.18
C PRO A 199 -1.80 -24.82 -9.12
N ILE A 200 -1.24 -23.62 -9.12
CA ILE A 200 0.21 -23.37 -9.01
C ILE A 200 0.58 -22.74 -7.67
N ALA A 201 -0.14 -23.08 -6.60
CA ALA A 201 0.07 -22.50 -5.28
C ALA A 201 1.51 -22.66 -4.77
N ALA A 202 2.10 -23.84 -4.92
CA ALA A 202 3.48 -24.10 -4.47
C ALA A 202 4.49 -23.16 -5.14
N GLN A 203 4.31 -22.85 -6.42
CA GLN A 203 5.20 -21.98 -7.19
C GLN A 203 5.09 -20.52 -6.73
N TRP A 204 3.86 -19.96 -6.69
CA TRP A 204 3.72 -18.56 -6.30
C TRP A 204 3.98 -18.33 -4.80
N GLN A 205 3.74 -19.33 -3.94
CA GLN A 205 4.11 -19.25 -2.53
C GLN A 205 5.63 -19.18 -2.36
N GLY A 206 6.40 -19.96 -3.12
CA GLY A 206 7.86 -19.89 -3.11
C GLY A 206 8.39 -18.51 -3.54
N ILE A 207 7.84 -17.95 -4.62
CA ILE A 207 8.19 -16.62 -5.11
C ILE A 207 7.83 -15.57 -4.05
N LEU A 208 6.62 -15.63 -3.52
CA LEU A 208 6.13 -14.67 -2.53
C LEU A 208 6.93 -14.71 -1.23
N TYR A 209 7.38 -15.91 -0.82
CA TYR A 209 8.27 -16.08 0.34
C TYR A 209 9.54 -15.22 0.19
N GLY A 210 10.25 -15.36 -0.94
CA GLY A 210 11.44 -14.57 -1.21
C GLY A 210 11.15 -13.06 -1.27
N VAL A 211 10.07 -12.68 -1.95
CA VAL A 211 9.62 -11.28 -2.06
C VAL A 211 9.32 -10.68 -0.68
N ILE A 212 8.64 -11.41 0.20
CA ILE A 212 8.33 -10.94 1.57
C ILE A 212 9.62 -10.68 2.34
N VAL A 213 10.52 -11.66 2.40
CA VAL A 213 11.79 -11.55 3.15
C VAL A 213 12.59 -10.33 2.72
N VAL A 214 12.78 -10.17 1.40
CA VAL A 214 13.56 -9.06 0.85
C VAL A 214 12.84 -7.73 1.08
N THR A 215 11.52 -7.68 0.91
CA THR A 215 10.73 -6.44 1.07
C THR A 215 10.79 -5.92 2.50
N ILE A 216 10.50 -6.75 3.51
CA ILE A 216 10.51 -6.31 4.91
C ILE A 216 11.91 -5.91 5.37
N THR A 217 12.93 -6.66 4.95
CA THR A 217 14.31 -6.42 5.37
C THR A 217 14.86 -5.14 4.77
N LEU A 218 14.80 -4.97 3.45
CA LEU A 218 15.30 -3.77 2.79
C LEU A 218 14.55 -2.51 3.24
N ALA A 219 13.22 -2.57 3.32
CA ALA A 219 12.43 -1.42 3.71
C ALA A 219 12.76 -0.94 5.13
N ASN A 220 12.89 -1.86 6.08
CA ASN A 220 13.24 -1.50 7.47
C ASN A 220 14.65 -0.92 7.58
N LEU A 221 15.64 -1.49 6.86
CA LEU A 221 17.00 -0.97 6.87
C LEU A 221 17.09 0.44 6.26
N PHE A 222 16.39 0.68 5.15
CA PHE A 222 16.38 2.01 4.53
C PHE A 222 15.58 3.04 5.32
N ALA A 223 14.53 2.64 6.05
CA ALA A 223 13.75 3.53 6.91
C ALA A 223 14.62 4.22 7.98
N ILE A 224 15.59 3.52 8.56
CA ILE A 224 16.46 4.03 9.65
C ILE A 224 17.22 5.30 9.24
N ARG A 225 17.59 5.43 7.96
CA ARG A 225 18.44 6.54 7.49
C ARG A 225 17.65 7.73 6.93
N GLN A 226 16.32 7.68 6.96
CA GLN A 226 15.53 8.76 6.37
C GLN A 226 15.44 9.97 7.30
N LYS A 227 15.55 11.16 6.69
CA LYS A 227 15.41 12.45 7.37
C LYS A 227 14.07 13.13 7.04
N ASN A 228 13.53 12.91 5.84
CA ASN A 228 12.24 13.41 5.42
C ASN A 228 11.13 12.46 5.91
N LEU A 229 10.11 13.02 6.58
CA LEU A 229 9.07 12.23 7.23
C LEU A 229 8.16 11.50 6.23
N LYS A 230 7.88 12.09 5.08
CA LYS A 230 7.10 11.43 4.01
C LYS A 230 7.89 10.26 3.39
N ARG A 231 9.18 10.45 3.18
CA ARG A 231 10.08 9.41 2.68
C ARG A 231 10.28 8.28 3.70
N PHE A 232 10.36 8.64 4.97
CA PHE A 232 10.36 7.67 6.07
C PHE A 232 9.09 6.82 6.08
N LEU A 233 7.91 7.43 5.98
CA LEU A 233 6.64 6.72 5.89
C LEU A 233 6.49 5.91 4.59
N ALA A 234 7.19 6.28 3.53
CA ALA A 234 7.25 5.48 2.31
C ALA A 234 7.93 4.14 2.56
N TYR A 235 9.10 4.11 3.19
CA TYR A 235 9.77 2.86 3.57
C TYR A 235 8.99 2.07 4.61
N SER A 236 8.38 2.75 5.58
CA SER A 236 7.40 2.14 6.48
C SER A 236 6.28 1.45 5.70
N SER A 237 5.70 2.11 4.72
CA SER A 237 4.63 1.57 3.86
C SER A 237 5.07 0.35 3.03
N ILE A 238 6.32 0.32 2.55
CA ILE A 238 6.90 -0.83 1.86
C ILE A 238 7.05 -2.01 2.84
N SER A 239 7.57 -1.77 4.04
CA SER A 239 7.68 -2.79 5.08
C SER A 239 6.31 -3.36 5.46
N GLN A 240 5.30 -2.51 5.68
CA GLN A 240 3.93 -2.93 6.00
C GLN A 240 3.32 -3.77 4.87
N ALA A 241 3.61 -3.44 3.60
CA ALA A 241 3.18 -4.25 2.46
C ALA A 241 3.75 -5.67 2.53
N GLY A 242 5.03 -5.81 2.88
CA GLY A 242 5.66 -7.11 3.09
C GLY A 242 4.99 -7.93 4.22
N TYR A 243 4.67 -7.29 5.35
CA TYR A 243 3.93 -7.96 6.44
C TYR A 243 2.51 -8.39 6.01
N ILE A 244 1.80 -7.56 5.27
CA ILE A 244 0.46 -7.90 4.75
C ILE A 244 0.51 -9.16 3.89
N MET A 245 1.57 -9.36 3.10
CA MET A 245 1.72 -10.55 2.25
C MET A 245 1.85 -11.86 3.04
N LEU A 246 2.20 -11.84 4.32
CA LEU A 246 2.14 -13.01 5.19
C LEU A 246 0.71 -13.57 5.34
N GLY A 247 -0.31 -12.73 5.24
CA GLY A 247 -1.70 -13.18 5.22
C GLY A 247 -2.12 -13.84 3.92
N VAL A 248 -1.41 -13.54 2.83
CA VAL A 248 -1.69 -14.12 1.51
C VAL A 248 -1.02 -15.48 1.33
N ILE A 249 0.21 -15.62 1.84
CA ILE A 249 1.09 -16.76 1.51
C ILE A 249 0.50 -18.11 1.92
N GLY A 250 -0.28 -18.16 3.00
CA GLY A 250 -0.92 -19.39 3.47
C GLY A 250 -2.15 -19.81 2.66
N GLY A 251 -2.76 -18.91 1.90
CA GLY A 251 -3.96 -19.18 1.10
C GLY A 251 -5.19 -19.57 1.94
N THR A 252 -5.22 -19.27 3.24
CA THR A 252 -6.25 -19.72 4.18
C THR A 252 -7.29 -18.64 4.48
N ALA A 253 -8.48 -19.06 4.94
CA ALA A 253 -9.52 -18.15 5.40
C ALA A 253 -9.04 -17.25 6.57
N LEU A 254 -8.26 -17.82 7.50
CA LEU A 254 -7.67 -17.07 8.61
C LEU A 254 -6.67 -16.01 8.09
N GLY A 255 -5.83 -16.36 7.13
CA GLY A 255 -4.91 -15.41 6.49
C GLY A 255 -5.64 -14.26 5.81
N MET A 256 -6.72 -14.57 5.08
CA MET A 256 -7.57 -13.56 4.43
C MET A 256 -8.22 -12.60 5.43
N THR A 257 -8.81 -13.14 6.49
CA THR A 257 -9.45 -12.32 7.55
C THR A 257 -8.41 -11.43 8.25
N SER A 258 -7.26 -12.01 8.60
CA SER A 258 -6.14 -11.28 9.22
C SER A 258 -5.62 -10.17 8.32
N LEU A 259 -5.55 -10.40 7.01
CA LEU A 259 -5.14 -9.41 6.02
C LEU A 259 -6.12 -8.24 5.96
N VAL A 260 -7.43 -8.50 5.89
CA VAL A 260 -8.45 -7.44 5.86
C VAL A 260 -8.37 -6.60 7.13
N TYR A 261 -8.25 -7.24 8.29
CA TYR A 261 -8.08 -6.54 9.56
C TYR A 261 -6.79 -5.70 9.58
N TYR A 262 -5.67 -6.25 9.06
CA TYR A 262 -4.42 -5.53 8.97
C TYR A 262 -4.53 -4.29 8.07
N VAL A 263 -5.14 -4.42 6.90
CA VAL A 263 -5.36 -3.28 5.99
C VAL A 263 -6.19 -2.20 6.65
N LEU A 264 -7.24 -2.56 7.40
CA LEU A 264 -8.07 -1.61 8.14
C LEU A 264 -7.28 -0.84 9.20
N VAL A 265 -6.52 -1.54 10.04
CA VAL A 265 -5.69 -0.93 11.09
C VAL A 265 -4.59 -0.05 10.49
N TYR A 266 -3.94 -0.55 9.44
CA TYR A 266 -2.93 0.20 8.69
C TYR A 266 -3.51 1.48 8.08
N MET A 267 -4.73 1.40 7.52
CA MET A 267 -5.43 2.55 6.98
C MET A 267 -5.60 3.65 8.02
N VAL A 268 -6.18 3.31 9.17
CA VAL A 268 -6.44 4.30 10.24
C VAL A 268 -5.13 4.92 10.72
N SER A 269 -4.12 4.10 11.01
CA SER A 269 -2.83 4.57 11.54
C SER A 269 -2.09 5.45 10.54
N ASN A 270 -2.05 5.04 9.28
CA ASN A 270 -1.30 5.76 8.25
C ASN A 270 -1.99 7.06 7.82
N LEU A 271 -3.34 7.05 7.69
CA LEU A 271 -4.10 8.27 7.43
C LEU A 271 -3.99 9.28 8.58
N ALA A 272 -3.93 8.82 9.84
CA ALA A 272 -3.68 9.70 10.98
C ALA A 272 -2.30 10.35 10.90
N ALA A 273 -1.25 9.58 10.60
CA ALA A 273 0.10 10.10 10.45
C ALA A 273 0.20 11.14 9.32
N PHE A 274 -0.30 10.81 8.12
CA PHE A 274 -0.29 11.75 6.99
C PHE A 274 -1.21 12.94 7.22
N GLY A 275 -2.30 12.79 7.97
CA GLY A 275 -3.16 13.89 8.38
C GLY A 275 -2.41 14.93 9.20
N VAL A 276 -1.61 14.51 10.19
CA VAL A 276 -0.76 15.41 10.98
C VAL A 276 0.29 16.07 10.10
N ILE A 277 0.95 15.31 9.22
CA ILE A 277 1.95 15.85 8.30
C ILE A 277 1.32 16.92 7.39
N GLY A 278 0.15 16.64 6.82
CA GLY A 278 -0.55 17.58 5.95
C GLY A 278 -0.91 18.90 6.64
N VAL A 279 -1.35 18.86 7.90
CA VAL A 279 -1.65 20.06 8.69
C VAL A 279 -0.39 20.89 8.93
N ILE A 280 0.73 20.26 9.27
CA ILE A 280 1.99 20.95 9.56
C ILE A 280 2.62 21.46 8.26
N GLU A 281 2.67 20.63 7.21
CA GLU A 281 3.21 21.06 5.91
C GLU A 281 2.46 22.27 5.34
N ASN A 282 1.13 22.26 5.39
CA ASN A 282 0.32 23.37 4.86
C ASN A 282 0.55 24.70 5.60
N ARG A 283 0.91 24.65 6.89
CA ARG A 283 1.11 25.86 7.71
C ARG A 283 2.55 26.33 7.71
N THR A 284 3.52 25.42 7.66
CA THR A 284 4.92 25.72 7.93
C THR A 284 5.87 25.33 6.79
N GLY A 285 5.43 24.50 5.86
CA GLY A 285 6.28 23.91 4.81
C GLY A 285 7.28 22.86 5.31
N LYS A 286 7.25 22.51 6.61
CA LYS A 286 8.23 21.64 7.27
C LYS A 286 7.91 20.17 7.06
N LEU A 287 8.94 19.38 6.71
CA LEU A 287 8.82 17.96 6.38
C LEU A 287 9.94 17.09 6.95
N THR A 288 10.98 17.67 7.58
CA THR A 288 12.05 16.85 8.16
C THR A 288 11.65 16.36 9.54
N ILE A 289 12.14 15.19 9.95
CA ILE A 289 11.86 14.63 11.28
C ILE A 289 12.29 15.60 12.38
N ALA A 290 13.42 16.30 12.19
CA ALA A 290 13.93 17.31 13.12
C ALA A 290 12.99 18.51 13.29
N ASP A 291 12.23 18.87 12.26
CA ASP A 291 11.26 19.98 12.33
C ASP A 291 10.09 19.71 13.29
N TYR A 292 9.89 18.45 13.66
CA TYR A 292 8.82 18.03 14.57
C TYR A 292 9.29 17.97 16.03
N ASN A 293 10.56 18.36 16.31
CA ASN A 293 11.06 18.45 17.67
C ASN A 293 10.23 19.45 18.49
N GLY A 294 9.85 19.06 19.69
CA GLY A 294 9.06 19.89 20.57
C GLY A 294 7.59 20.10 20.14
N LEU A 295 7.07 19.35 19.17
CA LEU A 295 5.66 19.45 18.73
C LEU A 295 4.68 19.29 19.90
N TYR A 296 5.02 18.51 20.92
CA TYR A 296 4.19 18.33 22.11
C TYR A 296 3.98 19.64 22.87
N ALA A 297 5.01 20.47 22.97
CA ALA A 297 4.92 21.75 23.68
C ALA A 297 4.03 22.77 22.96
N THR A 298 4.06 22.76 21.62
CA THR A 298 3.32 23.73 20.79
C THR A 298 1.92 23.24 20.40
N HIS A 299 1.79 21.96 20.06
CA HIS A 299 0.56 21.34 19.55
C HIS A 299 0.33 19.95 20.14
N PRO A 300 -0.03 19.81 21.43
CA PRO A 300 -0.11 18.53 22.14
C PRO A 300 -1.09 17.54 21.50
N LYS A 301 -2.19 18.02 20.93
CA LYS A 301 -3.18 17.14 20.25
C LYS A 301 -2.62 16.51 18.97
N LEU A 302 -1.91 17.28 18.14
CA LEU A 302 -1.27 16.76 16.92
C LEU A 302 -0.14 15.79 17.28
N SER A 303 0.65 16.12 18.29
CA SER A 303 1.71 15.24 18.80
C SER A 303 1.13 13.91 19.32
N LEU A 304 0.02 13.95 20.05
CA LEU A 304 -0.65 12.74 20.53
C LEU A 304 -1.13 11.86 19.39
N VAL A 305 -1.81 12.44 18.37
CA VAL A 305 -2.28 11.68 17.19
C VAL A 305 -1.11 11.03 16.45
N MET A 306 -0.02 11.78 16.22
CA MET A 306 1.17 11.24 15.57
C MET A 306 1.80 10.11 16.38
N THR A 307 1.90 10.25 17.70
CA THR A 307 2.43 9.24 18.61
C THR A 307 1.62 7.94 18.54
N LEU A 308 0.28 8.05 18.65
CA LEU A 308 -0.60 6.89 18.58
C LEU A 308 -0.51 6.18 17.22
N ALA A 309 -0.43 6.96 16.13
CA ALA A 309 -0.24 6.43 14.79
C ALA A 309 1.08 5.67 14.65
N MET A 310 2.19 6.25 15.12
CA MET A 310 3.52 5.62 15.06
C MET A 310 3.60 4.36 15.93
N PHE A 311 3.04 4.36 17.13
CA PHE A 311 3.01 3.18 18.00
C PHE A 311 2.15 2.06 17.41
N SER A 312 1.04 2.40 16.77
CA SER A 312 0.22 1.41 16.04
C SER A 312 0.99 0.83 14.86
N LEU A 313 1.66 1.64 14.03
CA LEU A 313 2.49 1.16 12.92
C LEU A 313 3.68 0.30 13.39
N ALA A 314 4.28 0.66 14.52
CA ALA A 314 5.33 -0.15 15.15
C ALA A 314 4.83 -1.53 15.61
N GLY A 315 3.55 -1.61 16.01
CA GLY A 315 2.96 -2.82 16.57
C GLY A 315 3.26 -2.98 18.06
N ILE A 316 3.21 -1.88 18.82
CA ILE A 316 3.41 -1.88 20.28
C ILE A 316 2.07 -2.19 20.98
N PRO A 317 2.02 -3.14 21.93
CA PRO A 317 0.85 -3.29 22.77
C PRO A 317 0.58 -2.03 23.60
N PRO A 318 -0.66 -1.63 23.86
CA PRO A 318 -1.94 -2.26 23.54
C PRO A 318 -2.61 -1.79 22.25
N PHE A 319 -1.86 -1.20 21.31
CA PHE A 319 -2.42 -0.61 20.10
C PHE A 319 -2.89 -1.67 19.09
N ALA A 320 -3.86 -1.30 18.24
CA ALA A 320 -4.45 -2.20 17.24
C ALA A 320 -3.42 -2.79 16.26
N GLY A 321 -2.34 -2.05 15.96
CA GLY A 321 -1.25 -2.53 15.11
C GLY A 321 -0.52 -3.76 15.65
N PHE A 322 -0.44 -3.93 16.97
CA PHE A 322 0.08 -5.16 17.57
C PHE A 322 -0.80 -6.36 17.23
N PHE A 323 -2.11 -6.25 17.44
CA PHE A 323 -3.03 -7.34 17.15
C PHE A 323 -3.08 -7.68 15.67
N SER A 324 -2.97 -6.68 14.77
CA SER A 324 -2.93 -6.93 13.34
C SER A 324 -1.70 -7.74 12.93
N LYS A 325 -0.52 -7.43 13.46
CA LYS A 325 0.70 -8.22 13.26
C LYS A 325 0.60 -9.61 13.87
N PHE A 326 0.06 -9.69 15.08
CA PHE A 326 -0.12 -10.96 15.79
C PHE A 326 -0.97 -11.94 14.98
N PHE A 327 -2.14 -11.53 14.51
CA PHE A 327 -3.03 -12.40 13.75
C PHE A 327 -2.43 -12.83 12.42
N ILE A 328 -1.74 -11.95 11.72
CA ILE A 328 -1.14 -12.29 10.42
C ILE A 328 0.06 -13.25 10.59
N PHE A 329 0.85 -13.09 11.66
CA PHE A 329 1.94 -14.00 12.00
C PHE A 329 1.40 -15.37 12.44
N ALA A 330 0.33 -15.38 13.25
CA ALA A 330 -0.33 -16.62 13.66
C ALA A 330 -0.88 -17.38 12.45
N ALA A 331 -1.50 -16.68 11.49
CA ALA A 331 -2.02 -17.29 10.27
C ALA A 331 -0.90 -17.93 9.42
N ALA A 332 0.25 -17.25 9.27
CA ALA A 332 1.40 -17.80 8.55
C ALA A 332 2.04 -18.98 9.30
N ALA A 333 2.17 -18.90 10.63
CA ALA A 333 2.72 -19.96 11.46
C ALA A 333 1.88 -21.25 11.41
N GLN A 334 0.54 -21.12 11.42
CA GLN A 334 -0.35 -22.27 11.28
C GLN A 334 -0.17 -23.04 9.95
N GLN A 335 0.37 -22.38 8.93
CA GLN A 335 0.69 -22.99 7.64
C GLN A 335 2.15 -23.51 7.56
N GLY A 336 2.87 -23.52 8.69
CA GLY A 336 4.23 -24.03 8.76
C GLY A 336 5.33 -23.05 8.36
N TYR A 337 5.02 -21.78 8.08
CA TYR A 337 6.00 -20.76 7.70
C TYR A 337 6.76 -20.17 8.90
N TYR A 338 7.24 -21.01 9.82
CA TYR A 338 7.88 -20.59 11.08
C TYR A 338 9.12 -19.72 10.85
N ILE A 339 9.98 -20.08 9.90
CA ILE A 339 11.19 -19.30 9.59
C ILE A 339 10.81 -17.91 9.04
N LEU A 340 9.82 -17.84 8.17
CA LEU A 340 9.34 -16.56 7.63
C LEU A 340 8.78 -15.67 8.74
N VAL A 341 8.02 -16.24 9.68
CA VAL A 341 7.49 -15.54 10.84
C VAL A 341 8.62 -15.07 11.75
N LEU A 342 9.65 -15.89 11.96
CA LEU A 342 10.84 -15.48 12.73
C LEU A 342 11.54 -14.27 12.10
N ILE A 343 11.75 -14.30 10.78
CA ILE A 343 12.34 -13.17 10.04
C ILE A 343 11.45 -11.91 10.18
N ALA A 344 10.14 -12.08 10.09
CA ALA A 344 9.18 -10.98 10.26
C ALA A 344 9.22 -10.40 11.68
N LEU A 345 9.35 -11.24 12.72
CA LEU A 345 9.50 -10.80 14.11
C LEU A 345 10.80 -10.00 14.30
N LEU A 346 11.93 -10.50 13.79
CA LEU A 346 13.21 -9.78 13.84
C LEU A 346 13.12 -8.42 13.15
N ASN A 347 12.48 -8.36 11.99
CA ASN A 347 12.22 -7.12 11.29
C ASN A 347 11.27 -6.18 12.06
N THR A 348 10.31 -6.72 12.81
CA THR A 348 9.46 -5.93 13.70
C THR A 348 10.29 -5.30 14.83
N ILE A 349 11.27 -6.00 15.38
CA ILE A 349 12.20 -5.44 16.38
C ILE A 349 13.00 -4.28 15.77
N ILE A 350 13.48 -4.39 14.54
CA ILE A 350 14.12 -3.28 13.83
C ILE A 350 13.16 -2.10 13.68
N SER A 351 11.90 -2.35 13.36
CA SER A 351 10.89 -1.28 13.24
C SER A 351 10.60 -0.60 14.57
N LEU A 352 10.65 -1.33 15.68
CA LEU A 352 10.53 -0.76 17.02
C LEU A 352 11.66 0.22 17.37
N TYR A 353 12.80 0.14 16.70
CA TYR A 353 13.89 1.11 16.90
C TYR A 353 13.56 2.47 16.30
N TYR A 354 13.10 2.52 15.04
CA TYR A 354 12.96 3.80 14.35
C TYR A 354 11.63 4.53 14.58
N TYR A 355 10.54 3.83 14.89
CA TYR A 355 9.26 4.50 15.20
C TYR A 355 9.30 5.27 16.54
N PRO A 356 9.80 4.73 17.66
CA PRO A 356 9.95 5.48 18.90
C PRO A 356 11.02 6.57 18.84
N VAL A 357 12.07 6.46 18.03
CA VAL A 357 13.03 7.55 17.82
C VAL A 357 12.31 8.78 17.25
N SER A 358 11.40 8.59 16.31
CA SER A 358 10.53 9.69 15.85
C SER A 358 9.68 10.29 17.00
N TYR A 359 9.24 9.46 17.97
CA TYR A 359 8.49 9.92 19.14
C TYR A 359 9.36 10.71 20.14
N THR A 360 10.60 10.28 20.38
CA THR A 360 11.50 11.03 21.26
C THR A 360 11.78 12.44 20.73
N HIS A 361 11.90 12.60 19.40
CA HIS A 361 11.98 13.89 18.75
C HIS A 361 10.71 14.75 18.97
N LEU A 362 9.51 14.17 18.92
CA LEU A 362 8.26 14.89 19.19
C LEU A 362 8.20 15.47 20.61
N ARG A 363 8.85 14.83 21.60
CA ARG A 363 8.92 15.23 22.99
C ARG A 363 10.20 15.97 23.40
N ALA A 364 11.26 15.89 22.61
CA ALA A 364 12.50 16.52 22.96
C ALA A 364 12.28 18.03 23.14
N HIS A 365 12.32 18.48 24.38
CA HIS A 365 12.70 19.85 24.66
C HIS A 365 14.16 20.00 24.24
N GLU A 366 14.47 21.02 23.47
CA GLU A 366 15.86 21.48 23.34
C GLU A 366 16.39 21.81 24.75
N THR A 367 16.96 20.84 25.41
CA THR A 367 17.98 21.13 26.39
C THR A 367 19.24 21.46 25.61
N SER A 368 19.27 22.64 25.05
CA SER A 368 20.51 23.31 24.72
C SER A 368 21.23 23.57 26.06
N LEU A 369 22.17 22.69 26.40
CA LEU A 369 23.31 23.01 27.21
C LEU A 369 24.52 23.13 26.30
#